data_4d2b417ca998697709db81adbe44f564
#
_entry.id   4d2b417ca998697709db81adbe44f564
#
_cell.length_a   1.000
_cell.length_b   1.000
_cell.length_c   1.000
_cell.angle_alpha   90.00
_cell.angle_beta   90.00
_cell.angle_gamma   90.00
#
_symmetry.space_group_name_H-M   'P 1'
#
loop_
_entity.id
_entity.type
_entity.pdbx_description
1 polymer ?
#
loop_
_entity_poly.entity_id
_entity_poly.type
_entity_poly.pdbx_seq_one_letter_code
_entity_poly.pdbx_strand_id
1 'polypeptide(L)'
;GEAGDASPSTPIGVNLPNANWIRSTHGSKSVSLGNIISAYNEAGGDGILGEFANDEKEIELAKAHGKSAGKMHTALHEVVGHASGQLNPGVKTPKETLKNYSSTLEEARADLVGLYYIMDNKMVDLGLVESLDVGKAEYDGYIRNGMMTQLSRLDLGADIEEAHMRNRQLVASWAFEKGAEANVISKVKRDGKTYFEINDYEKLRDLFGQLLKEIQRIKSEGDYEAGKNLVENYGVKVDQEIHKEVLDRVKPLNIQPYRGFVNPKIVPLTNDEGEITDFKIEYQNFDEQMLEYAKRFAFLPEYN
;
A
#
# COMPACT_ATOMS: atom_id res chain seq x y z
N GLY A 1 -16.57 -4.42 -20.12
CA GLY A 1 -16.11 -5.73 -20.47
C GLY A 1 -14.67 -5.87 -20.05
N GLU A 2 -14.39 -6.89 -19.30
CA GLU A 2 -13.05 -7.21 -18.87
C GLU A 2 -12.35 -8.01 -19.96
N ALA A 3 -11.08 -7.72 -20.20
CA ALA A 3 -10.23 -8.52 -21.05
C ALA A 3 -10.00 -9.87 -20.37
N GLY A 4 -10.01 -10.98 -21.13
CA GLY A 4 -9.93 -12.34 -20.58
C GLY A 4 -8.65 -12.67 -19.84
N ASP A 5 -7.59 -11.88 -20.02
CA ASP A 5 -6.29 -12.01 -19.35
C ASP A 5 -6.07 -10.95 -18.25
N ALA A 6 -7.14 -10.25 -17.82
CA ALA A 6 -7.06 -9.36 -16.68
C ALA A 6 -6.70 -10.14 -15.41
N SER A 7 -5.71 -9.63 -14.67
CA SER A 7 -5.36 -10.16 -13.36
C SER A 7 -6.60 -10.17 -12.44
N PRO A 8 -6.79 -11.20 -11.61
CA PRO A 8 -7.89 -11.23 -10.64
C PRO A 8 -7.72 -10.26 -9.47
N SER A 9 -6.91 -9.22 -9.61
CA SER A 9 -6.73 -8.16 -8.63
C SER A 9 -7.33 -6.85 -9.14
N THR A 10 -8.10 -6.17 -8.28
CA THR A 10 -8.67 -4.87 -8.60
C THR A 10 -7.77 -3.75 -8.06
N PRO A 11 -7.48 -2.69 -8.84
CA PRO A 11 -6.74 -1.55 -8.32
C PRO A 11 -7.51 -0.87 -7.18
N ILE A 12 -6.78 -0.37 -6.18
CA ILE A 12 -7.36 0.36 -5.04
C ILE A 12 -7.31 1.87 -5.22
N GLY A 13 -6.49 2.32 -6.15
CA GLY A 13 -6.37 3.73 -6.55
C GLY A 13 -5.93 3.87 -7.99
N VAL A 14 -6.22 5.00 -8.58
CA VAL A 14 -5.84 5.34 -9.96
C VAL A 14 -5.48 6.81 -10.05
N ASN A 15 -4.31 7.11 -10.62
CA ASN A 15 -3.91 8.48 -10.96
C ASN A 15 -3.65 8.59 -12.46
N LEU A 16 -4.43 9.40 -13.15
CA LEU A 16 -4.37 9.57 -14.61
C LEU A 16 -4.26 11.05 -15.01
N PRO A 17 -3.64 11.36 -16.16
CA PRO A 17 -2.99 10.48 -17.14
C PRO A 17 -1.55 10.10 -16.73
N ASN A 18 -1.03 9.00 -17.29
CA ASN A 18 0.34 8.53 -17.05
C ASN A 18 1.39 9.21 -17.94
N ALA A 19 1.13 10.42 -18.41
CA ALA A 19 2.01 11.19 -19.26
C ALA A 19 2.46 12.49 -18.57
N ASN A 20 3.76 12.62 -18.30
CA ASN A 20 4.31 13.75 -17.55
C ASN A 20 3.97 15.12 -18.18
N TRP A 21 4.01 15.24 -19.52
CA TRP A 21 3.69 16.48 -20.20
C TRP A 21 2.23 16.90 -20.01
N ILE A 22 1.29 15.94 -19.95
CA ILE A 22 -0.12 16.24 -19.67
C ILE A 22 -0.28 16.66 -18.20
N ARG A 23 0.34 15.91 -17.27
CA ARG A 23 0.28 16.23 -15.84
C ARG A 23 0.81 17.63 -15.54
N SER A 24 1.94 18.00 -16.13
CA SER A 24 2.55 19.33 -15.93
C SER A 24 1.74 20.48 -16.53
N THR A 25 0.98 20.23 -17.58
CA THR A 25 0.24 21.27 -18.32
C THR A 25 -1.25 21.34 -17.89
N HIS A 26 -1.87 20.19 -17.66
CA HIS A 26 -3.32 20.07 -17.43
C HIS A 26 -3.68 19.48 -16.06
N GLY A 27 -2.67 19.08 -15.27
CA GLY A 27 -2.87 18.40 -14.00
C GLY A 27 -3.18 16.91 -14.14
N SER A 28 -3.51 16.28 -13.03
CA SER A 28 -3.90 14.87 -12.97
C SER A 28 -5.21 14.69 -12.19
N LYS A 29 -5.84 13.55 -12.39
CA LYS A 29 -7.04 13.14 -11.66
C LYS A 29 -6.76 11.85 -10.91
N SER A 30 -6.92 11.89 -9.60
CA SER A 30 -6.79 10.73 -8.72
C SER A 30 -8.16 10.24 -8.31
N VAL A 31 -8.32 8.92 -8.26
CA VAL A 31 -9.53 8.26 -7.76
C VAL A 31 -9.10 7.18 -6.77
N SER A 32 -9.61 7.24 -5.54
CA SER A 32 -9.51 6.16 -4.57
C SER A 32 -10.77 5.28 -4.64
N LEU A 33 -10.58 3.97 -4.76
CA LEU A 33 -11.65 2.98 -4.83
C LEU A 33 -11.95 2.42 -3.43
N GLY A 34 -12.35 3.30 -2.53
CA GLY A 34 -12.53 3.01 -1.10
C GLY A 34 -13.56 1.90 -0.79
N ASN A 35 -14.54 1.68 -1.66
CA ASN A 35 -15.48 0.57 -1.57
C ASN A 35 -14.78 -0.79 -1.77
N ILE A 36 -13.82 -0.87 -2.68
CA ILE A 36 -13.02 -2.08 -2.94
C ILE A 36 -12.14 -2.38 -1.74
N ILE A 37 -11.42 -1.36 -1.23
CA ILE A 37 -10.59 -1.50 -0.02
C ILE A 37 -11.43 -1.99 1.15
N SER A 38 -12.63 -1.43 1.36
CA SER A 38 -13.52 -1.82 2.45
C SER A 38 -13.94 -3.29 2.34
N ALA A 39 -14.36 -3.73 1.15
CA ALA A 39 -14.82 -5.09 0.92
C ALA A 39 -13.69 -6.12 1.15
N TYR A 40 -12.47 -5.81 0.73
CA TYR A 40 -11.32 -6.69 0.97
C TYR A 40 -10.92 -6.75 2.44
N ASN A 41 -10.97 -5.64 3.16
CA ASN A 41 -10.68 -5.62 4.59
C ASN A 41 -11.71 -6.42 5.39
N GLU A 42 -12.98 -6.35 5.01
CA GLU A 42 -14.05 -7.13 5.64
C GLU A 42 -13.89 -8.64 5.36
N ALA A 43 -13.51 -9.02 4.15
CA ALA A 43 -13.31 -10.42 3.78
C ALA A 43 -12.03 -11.03 4.38
N GLY A 44 -10.97 -10.23 4.58
CA GLY A 44 -9.67 -10.69 5.09
C GLY A 44 -9.66 -11.06 6.57
N GLY A 45 -10.56 -10.51 7.37
CA GLY A 45 -10.63 -10.72 8.82
C GLY A 45 -9.37 -10.26 9.57
N ASP A 46 -9.34 -10.52 10.88
CA ASP A 46 -8.27 -10.05 11.78
C ASP A 46 -7.09 -11.03 11.94
N GLY A 47 -7.06 -12.14 11.21
CA GLY A 47 -6.08 -13.20 11.44
C GLY A 47 -4.62 -12.76 11.33
N ILE A 48 -4.28 -11.99 10.30
CA ILE A 48 -2.93 -11.42 10.12
C ILE A 48 -2.61 -10.41 11.23
N LEU A 49 -3.55 -9.53 11.55
CA LEU A 49 -3.35 -8.53 12.61
C LEU A 49 -3.08 -9.21 13.95
N GLY A 50 -3.94 -10.14 14.36
CA GLY A 50 -3.79 -10.85 15.64
C GLY A 50 -2.51 -11.67 15.75
N GLU A 51 -2.01 -12.22 14.62
CA GLU A 51 -0.79 -13.02 14.62
C GLU A 51 0.49 -12.18 14.61
N PHE A 52 0.51 -11.02 13.91
CA PHE A 52 1.73 -10.28 13.63
C PHE A 52 1.83 -8.92 14.33
N ALA A 53 0.76 -8.41 14.95
CA ALA A 53 0.84 -7.20 15.78
C ALA A 53 1.78 -7.43 16.98
N ASN A 54 2.51 -6.38 17.34
CA ASN A 54 3.47 -6.46 18.45
C ASN A 54 2.80 -6.75 19.80
N ASP A 55 1.67 -6.07 20.08
CA ASP A 55 0.94 -6.22 21.33
C ASP A 55 -0.56 -5.88 21.17
N GLU A 56 -1.31 -5.96 22.27
CA GLU A 56 -2.74 -5.66 22.29
C GLU A 56 -3.02 -4.18 21.97
N LYS A 57 -2.12 -3.26 22.34
CA LYS A 57 -2.28 -1.82 22.03
C LYS A 57 -2.25 -1.57 20.55
N GLU A 58 -1.32 -2.22 19.83
CA GLU A 58 -1.26 -2.15 18.37
C GLU A 58 -2.55 -2.70 17.74
N ILE A 59 -3.08 -3.82 18.27
CA ILE A 59 -4.35 -4.41 17.80
C ILE A 59 -5.51 -3.44 18.02
N GLU A 60 -5.64 -2.88 19.22
CA GLU A 60 -6.68 -1.91 19.56
C GLU A 60 -6.58 -0.66 18.65
N LEU A 61 -5.37 -0.13 18.46
CA LEU A 61 -5.12 1.04 17.61
C LEU A 61 -5.48 0.75 16.15
N ALA A 62 -5.09 -0.42 15.63
CA ALA A 62 -5.42 -0.84 14.27
C ALA A 62 -6.93 -1.04 14.08
N LYS A 63 -7.63 -1.61 15.06
CA LYS A 63 -9.10 -1.77 15.02
C LYS A 63 -9.83 -0.43 15.08
N ALA A 64 -9.37 0.50 15.90
CA ALA A 64 -9.99 1.82 16.04
C ALA A 64 -9.74 2.71 14.81
N HIS A 65 -8.53 2.72 14.28
CA HIS A 65 -8.07 3.73 13.32
C HIS A 65 -7.59 3.17 11.98
N GLY A 66 -7.32 1.87 11.85
CA GLY A 66 -6.70 1.30 10.65
C GLY A 66 -7.46 1.56 9.35
N LYS A 67 -8.81 1.57 9.41
CA LYS A 67 -9.64 1.90 8.23
C LYS A 67 -9.45 3.35 7.79
N SER A 68 -9.41 4.29 8.73
CA SER A 68 -9.14 5.72 8.47
C SER A 68 -7.71 5.92 8.00
N ALA A 69 -6.76 5.26 8.63
CA ALA A 69 -5.34 5.27 8.30
C ALA A 69 -5.08 4.84 6.85
N GLY A 70 -5.53 3.67 6.45
CA GLY A 70 -5.33 3.18 5.09
C GLY A 70 -6.00 4.03 4.02
N LYS A 71 -7.20 4.58 4.30
CA LYS A 71 -7.85 5.52 3.38
C LYS A 71 -7.06 6.82 3.21
N MET A 72 -6.57 7.37 4.33
CA MET A 72 -5.82 8.62 4.30
C MET A 72 -4.45 8.42 3.66
N HIS A 73 -3.76 7.32 3.98
CA HIS A 73 -2.50 6.98 3.32
C HIS A 73 -2.68 6.90 1.79
N THR A 74 -3.66 6.12 1.32
CA THR A 74 -3.96 6.00 -0.12
C THR A 74 -4.28 7.36 -0.74
N ALA A 75 -5.07 8.19 -0.08
CA ALA A 75 -5.40 9.52 -0.59
C ALA A 75 -4.16 10.42 -0.70
N LEU A 76 -3.30 10.43 0.32
CA LEU A 76 -2.06 11.21 0.31
C LEU A 76 -1.05 10.68 -0.72
N HIS A 77 -0.92 9.36 -0.84
CA HIS A 77 -0.08 8.70 -1.84
C HIS A 77 -0.48 9.12 -3.27
N GLU A 78 -1.76 8.98 -3.61
CA GLU A 78 -2.26 9.25 -4.96
C GLU A 78 -2.35 10.76 -5.27
N VAL A 79 -2.95 11.55 -4.34
CA VAL A 79 -3.29 12.94 -4.62
C VAL A 79 -2.12 13.89 -4.40
N VAL A 80 -1.29 13.63 -3.39
CA VAL A 80 -0.13 14.47 -3.05
C VAL A 80 1.17 13.79 -3.48
N GLY A 81 1.32 12.52 -3.19
CA GLY A 81 2.51 11.73 -3.52
C GLY A 81 2.84 11.82 -5.00
N HIS A 82 2.08 11.16 -5.85
CA HIS A 82 2.34 11.15 -7.28
C HIS A 82 2.20 12.52 -7.98
N ALA A 83 1.41 13.43 -7.42
CA ALA A 83 1.24 14.76 -8.01
C ALA A 83 2.34 15.76 -7.62
N SER A 84 3.20 15.42 -6.68
CA SER A 84 4.28 16.30 -6.18
C SER A 84 5.67 15.93 -6.71
N GLY A 85 6.63 16.82 -6.43
CA GLY A 85 8.03 16.61 -6.76
C GLY A 85 8.36 16.96 -8.22
N GLN A 86 9.31 17.86 -8.39
CA GLN A 86 9.76 18.32 -9.69
C GLN A 86 11.17 17.80 -10.02
N LEU A 87 11.47 17.71 -11.31
CA LEU A 87 12.82 17.47 -11.81
C LEU A 87 13.59 18.77 -11.89
N ASN A 88 14.89 18.72 -11.71
CA ASN A 88 15.74 19.86 -11.95
C ASN A 88 15.77 20.22 -13.45
N PRO A 89 15.99 21.51 -13.80
CA PRO A 89 16.08 21.90 -15.20
C PRO A 89 17.10 21.10 -15.97
N GLY A 90 16.70 20.57 -17.13
CA GLY A 90 17.57 19.77 -18.01
C GLY A 90 17.69 18.28 -17.64
N VAL A 91 17.14 17.84 -16.53
CA VAL A 91 17.10 16.40 -16.16
C VAL A 91 16.01 15.70 -16.97
N LYS A 92 16.35 14.56 -17.55
CA LYS A 92 15.41 13.72 -18.29
C LYS A 92 14.42 13.03 -17.35
N THR A 93 13.42 12.36 -17.93
CA THR A 93 12.39 11.64 -17.17
C THR A 93 13.02 10.59 -16.23
N PRO A 94 12.37 10.27 -15.09
CA PRO A 94 12.86 9.24 -14.18
C PRO A 94 13.05 7.87 -14.85
N LYS A 95 12.23 7.54 -15.86
CA LYS A 95 12.37 6.31 -16.63
C LYS A 95 13.66 6.28 -17.43
N GLU A 96 14.13 7.41 -17.93
CA GLU A 96 15.39 7.51 -18.67
C GLU A 96 16.61 7.57 -17.75
N THR A 97 16.49 8.28 -16.62
CA THR A 97 17.59 8.48 -15.68
C THR A 97 17.75 7.33 -14.69
N LEU A 98 16.67 6.87 -14.06
CA LEU A 98 16.68 5.85 -13.00
C LEU A 98 16.35 4.44 -13.52
N LYS A 99 15.94 4.31 -14.79
CA LYS A 99 15.68 3.05 -15.50
C LYS A 99 14.73 2.13 -14.70
N ASN A 100 15.14 0.88 -14.46
CA ASN A 100 14.36 -0.15 -13.73
C ASN A 100 14.12 0.16 -12.25
N TYR A 101 14.82 1.12 -11.66
CA TYR A 101 14.59 1.55 -10.26
C TYR A 101 13.56 2.66 -10.15
N SER A 102 13.17 3.29 -11.26
CA SER A 102 12.28 4.45 -11.28
C SER A 102 10.90 4.18 -10.64
N SER A 103 10.31 3.02 -10.89
CA SER A 103 9.00 2.67 -10.32
C SER A 103 9.08 2.48 -8.81
N THR A 104 10.02 1.68 -8.32
CA THR A 104 10.22 1.47 -6.87
C THR A 104 10.46 2.78 -6.14
N LEU A 105 11.30 3.66 -6.69
CA LEU A 105 11.61 4.96 -6.07
C LEU A 105 10.41 5.92 -6.10
N GLU A 106 9.60 5.88 -7.15
CA GLU A 106 8.39 6.70 -7.22
C GLU A 106 7.34 6.25 -6.22
N GLU A 107 7.12 4.93 -6.10
CA GLU A 107 6.20 4.37 -5.11
C GLU A 107 6.69 4.65 -3.67
N ALA A 108 8.00 4.50 -3.41
CA ALA A 108 8.58 4.84 -2.12
C ALA A 108 8.43 6.33 -1.78
N ARG A 109 8.58 7.20 -2.79
CA ARG A 109 8.38 8.64 -2.62
C ARG A 109 6.92 8.99 -2.31
N ALA A 110 5.98 8.36 -3.01
CA ALA A 110 4.55 8.59 -2.80
C ALA A 110 4.09 8.08 -1.43
N ASP A 111 4.52 6.87 -1.03
CA ASP A 111 4.26 6.33 0.32
C ASP A 111 4.85 7.23 1.41
N LEU A 112 6.10 7.69 1.25
CA LEU A 112 6.74 8.57 2.22
C LEU A 112 6.06 9.94 2.35
N VAL A 113 5.48 10.47 1.29
CA VAL A 113 4.62 11.65 1.37
C VAL A 113 3.41 11.35 2.25
N GLY A 114 2.74 10.23 2.02
CA GLY A 114 1.63 9.77 2.83
C GLY A 114 2.01 9.64 4.31
N LEU A 115 3.07 8.88 4.58
CA LEU A 115 3.57 8.63 5.94
C LEU A 115 4.00 9.92 6.65
N TYR A 116 4.72 10.81 5.98
CA TYR A 116 5.19 12.05 6.60
C TYR A 116 4.04 12.98 6.99
N TYR A 117 3.03 13.11 6.13
CA TYR A 117 1.93 14.05 6.39
C TYR A 117 0.83 13.47 7.29
N ILE A 118 0.58 12.17 7.30
CA ILE A 118 -0.49 11.57 8.12
C ILE A 118 -0.28 11.82 9.63
N MET A 119 0.96 12.03 10.05
CA MET A 119 1.34 12.38 11.43
C MET A 119 1.49 13.90 11.64
N ASP A 120 1.02 14.72 10.71
CA ASP A 120 1.06 16.18 10.87
C ASP A 120 -0.21 16.69 11.58
N ASN A 121 -0.06 17.55 12.59
CA ASN A 121 -1.18 18.16 13.29
C ASN A 121 -2.13 18.90 12.34
N LYS A 122 -1.64 19.37 11.20
CA LYS A 122 -2.45 20.02 10.18
C LYS A 122 -3.54 19.10 9.62
N MET A 123 -3.32 17.80 9.59
CA MET A 123 -4.34 16.82 9.16
C MET A 123 -5.52 16.79 10.12
N VAL A 124 -5.26 16.92 11.42
CA VAL A 124 -6.29 17.04 12.47
C VAL A 124 -6.99 18.40 12.38
N ASP A 125 -6.23 19.50 12.26
CA ASP A 125 -6.77 20.86 12.14
C ASP A 125 -7.73 21.01 10.96
N LEU A 126 -7.44 20.33 9.86
CA LEU A 126 -8.27 20.31 8.64
C LEU A 126 -9.46 19.35 8.74
N GLY A 127 -9.56 18.57 9.81
CA GLY A 127 -10.62 17.55 9.97
C GLY A 127 -10.49 16.37 9.01
N LEU A 128 -9.29 16.12 8.47
CA LEU A 128 -9.02 15.00 7.56
C LEU A 128 -8.79 13.70 8.30
N VAL A 129 -8.29 13.77 9.52
CA VAL A 129 -8.21 12.66 10.48
C VAL A 129 -8.70 13.13 11.84
N GLU A 130 -9.20 12.18 12.65
CA GLU A 130 -9.75 12.49 13.99
C GLU A 130 -8.67 12.77 15.03
N SER A 131 -7.49 12.17 14.89
CA SER A 131 -6.34 12.36 15.79
C SER A 131 -5.05 11.85 15.15
N LEU A 132 -3.91 12.09 15.79
CA LEU A 132 -2.62 11.52 15.38
C LEU A 132 -2.53 10.00 15.59
N ASP A 133 -3.46 9.39 16.32
CA ASP A 133 -3.52 7.94 16.47
C ASP A 133 -3.84 7.23 15.14
N VAL A 134 -4.51 7.92 14.21
CA VAL A 134 -4.64 7.45 12.81
C VAL A 134 -3.26 7.26 12.16
N GLY A 135 -2.35 8.21 12.34
CA GLY A 135 -1.00 8.12 11.81
C GLY A 135 -0.16 7.04 12.50
N LYS A 136 -0.32 6.84 13.82
CA LYS A 136 0.36 5.75 14.55
C LYS A 136 -0.11 4.39 14.05
N ALA A 137 -1.43 4.20 13.87
CA ALA A 137 -1.99 2.96 13.30
C ALA A 137 -1.43 2.67 11.90
N GLU A 138 -1.25 3.72 11.07
CA GLU A 138 -0.61 3.57 9.76
C GLU A 138 0.84 3.14 9.89
N TYR A 139 1.63 3.76 10.79
CA TYR A 139 3.03 3.44 10.98
C TYR A 139 3.23 1.99 11.44
N ASP A 140 2.45 1.54 12.42
CA ASP A 140 2.50 0.15 12.90
C ASP A 140 2.19 -0.83 11.76
N GLY A 141 1.11 -0.57 11.02
CA GLY A 141 0.72 -1.37 9.86
C GLY A 141 1.79 -1.39 8.76
N TYR A 142 2.38 -0.23 8.46
CA TYR A 142 3.39 -0.08 7.41
C TYR A 142 4.68 -0.81 7.75
N ILE A 143 5.21 -0.63 8.98
CA ILE A 143 6.42 -1.31 9.44
C ILE A 143 6.20 -2.81 9.51
N ARG A 144 5.10 -3.29 10.11
CA ARG A 144 4.74 -4.71 10.15
C ARG A 144 4.64 -5.31 8.74
N ASN A 145 4.02 -4.60 7.79
CA ASN A 145 3.89 -5.06 6.43
C ASN A 145 5.24 -5.08 5.70
N GLY A 146 5.99 -3.98 5.75
CA GLY A 146 7.27 -3.84 5.06
C GLY A 146 8.34 -4.81 5.56
N MET A 147 8.34 -5.12 6.86
CA MET A 147 9.34 -6.00 7.48
C MET A 147 8.92 -7.48 7.49
N MET A 148 7.62 -7.79 7.45
CA MET A 148 7.15 -9.15 7.67
C MET A 148 6.00 -9.57 6.75
N THR A 149 4.78 -9.04 6.92
CA THR A 149 3.57 -9.71 6.44
C THR A 149 3.46 -9.80 4.91
N GLN A 150 4.04 -8.87 4.16
CA GLN A 150 4.09 -8.95 2.70
C GLN A 150 4.89 -10.14 2.18
N LEU A 151 5.86 -10.67 2.97
CA LEU A 151 6.68 -11.82 2.59
C LEU A 151 5.87 -13.11 2.44
N SER A 152 4.66 -13.15 3.01
CA SER A 152 3.72 -14.27 2.82
C SER A 152 3.29 -14.48 1.36
N ARG A 153 3.55 -13.51 0.49
CA ARG A 153 3.22 -13.56 -0.95
C ARG A 153 4.35 -14.12 -1.82
N LEU A 154 5.49 -14.42 -1.22
CA LEU A 154 6.69 -14.88 -1.92
C LEU A 154 6.98 -16.35 -1.60
N ASP A 155 7.52 -17.06 -2.57
CA ASP A 155 8.10 -18.37 -2.34
C ASP A 155 9.40 -18.25 -1.54
N LEU A 156 9.65 -19.18 -0.63
CA LEU A 156 10.85 -19.15 0.21
C LEU A 156 12.12 -19.13 -0.65
N GLY A 157 12.98 -18.18 -0.38
CA GLY A 157 14.24 -17.98 -1.12
C GLY A 157 14.13 -16.96 -2.27
N ALA A 158 12.93 -16.51 -2.62
CA ALA A 158 12.75 -15.49 -3.64
C ALA A 158 13.18 -14.10 -3.15
N ASP A 159 13.75 -13.31 -4.05
CA ASP A 159 13.93 -11.87 -3.88
C ASP A 159 12.63 -11.12 -4.22
N ILE A 160 12.48 -9.88 -3.75
CA ILE A 160 11.32 -9.06 -4.10
C ILE A 160 11.52 -8.45 -5.50
N GLU A 161 10.56 -8.69 -6.39
CA GLU A 161 10.57 -8.15 -7.76
C GLU A 161 9.57 -7.01 -7.96
N GLU A 162 8.41 -7.07 -7.29
CA GLU A 162 7.30 -6.13 -7.46
C GLU A 162 7.60 -4.78 -6.79
N ALA A 163 7.31 -3.67 -7.49
CA ALA A 163 7.72 -2.32 -7.11
C ALA A 163 7.14 -1.86 -5.76
N HIS A 164 5.85 -2.15 -5.48
CA HIS A 164 5.22 -1.77 -4.21
C HIS A 164 5.73 -2.61 -3.03
N MET A 165 6.08 -3.87 -3.25
CA MET A 165 6.71 -4.68 -2.20
C MET A 165 8.15 -4.20 -1.91
N ARG A 166 8.92 -3.89 -2.99
CA ARG A 166 10.26 -3.31 -2.87
C ARG A 166 10.25 -2.00 -2.10
N ASN A 167 9.32 -1.11 -2.42
CA ASN A 167 9.21 0.18 -1.75
C ASN A 167 8.94 0.03 -0.26
N ARG A 168 7.96 -0.81 0.12
CA ARG A 168 7.59 -1.02 1.53
C ARG A 168 8.75 -1.59 2.34
N GLN A 169 9.44 -2.59 1.79
CA GLN A 169 10.62 -3.13 2.45
C GLN A 169 11.73 -2.08 2.54
N LEU A 170 12.00 -1.33 1.46
CA LEU A 170 13.01 -0.29 1.44
C LEU A 170 12.77 0.74 2.55
N VAL A 171 11.57 1.28 2.62
CA VAL A 171 11.22 2.33 3.59
C VAL A 171 11.32 1.79 5.02
N ALA A 172 10.75 0.60 5.28
CA ALA A 172 10.74 0.00 6.61
C ALA A 172 12.14 -0.41 7.08
N SER A 173 12.92 -1.09 6.24
CA SER A 173 14.27 -1.56 6.60
C SER A 173 15.27 -0.42 6.72
N TRP A 174 15.17 0.61 5.85
CA TRP A 174 15.98 1.81 5.98
C TRP A 174 15.70 2.55 7.29
N ALA A 175 14.43 2.74 7.63
CA ALA A 175 14.04 3.39 8.88
C ALA A 175 14.48 2.57 10.12
N PHE A 176 14.37 1.25 10.06
CA PHE A 176 14.85 0.35 11.10
C PHE A 176 16.37 0.49 11.31
N GLU A 177 17.16 0.45 10.23
CA GLU A 177 18.62 0.58 10.32
C GLU A 177 19.04 1.98 10.81
N LYS A 178 18.50 3.05 10.20
CA LYS A 178 18.88 4.43 10.54
C LYS A 178 18.37 4.88 11.91
N GLY A 179 17.29 4.29 12.38
CA GLY A 179 16.73 4.52 13.71
C GLY A 179 17.36 3.68 14.82
N ALA A 180 18.29 2.76 14.51
CA ALA A 180 18.80 1.78 15.46
C ALA A 180 19.52 2.42 16.67
N GLU A 181 20.37 3.43 16.45
CA GLU A 181 21.10 4.13 17.53
C GLU A 181 20.15 4.81 18.52
N ALA A 182 19.05 5.39 18.03
CA ALA A 182 18.03 6.04 18.84
C ALA A 182 16.92 5.07 19.31
N ASN A 183 17.05 3.79 19.00
CA ASN A 183 16.07 2.75 19.28
C ASN A 183 14.65 3.11 18.87
N VAL A 184 14.50 3.65 17.64
CA VAL A 184 13.21 4.11 17.10
C VAL A 184 12.27 2.92 16.84
N ILE A 185 12.82 1.83 16.31
CA ILE A 185 12.11 0.56 16.09
C ILE A 185 12.94 -0.55 16.71
N SER A 186 12.32 -1.41 17.51
CA SER A 186 12.93 -2.59 18.09
C SER A 186 12.50 -3.86 17.37
N LYS A 187 13.44 -4.75 17.07
CA LYS A 187 13.14 -6.15 16.72
C LYS A 187 13.09 -6.94 18.02
N VAL A 188 11.92 -7.38 18.42
CA VAL A 188 11.67 -8.10 19.68
C VAL A 188 11.28 -9.54 19.40
N LYS A 189 11.65 -10.45 20.32
CA LYS A 189 11.30 -11.87 20.22
C LYS A 189 10.53 -12.30 21.46
N ARG A 190 9.30 -12.82 21.27
CA ARG A 190 8.44 -13.33 22.33
C ARG A 190 7.87 -14.68 21.91
N ASP A 191 7.95 -15.67 22.80
CA ASP A 191 7.44 -17.03 22.57
C ASP A 191 7.92 -17.64 21.23
N GLY A 192 9.17 -17.35 20.86
CA GLY A 192 9.78 -17.83 19.62
C GLY A 192 9.40 -17.04 18.36
N LYS A 193 8.49 -16.07 18.46
CA LYS A 193 8.00 -15.23 17.35
C LYS A 193 8.67 -13.87 17.35
N THR A 194 8.98 -13.37 16.15
CA THR A 194 9.55 -12.03 15.92
C THR A 194 8.46 -10.98 15.72
N TYR A 195 8.70 -9.79 16.27
CA TYR A 195 7.87 -8.60 16.11
C TYR A 195 8.74 -7.37 15.92
N PHE A 196 8.15 -6.31 15.35
CA PHE A 196 8.77 -4.99 15.24
C PHE A 196 7.93 -3.98 16.01
N GLU A 197 8.51 -3.39 17.05
CA GLU A 197 7.87 -2.45 17.95
C GLU A 197 8.36 -1.02 17.66
N ILE A 198 7.44 -0.08 17.44
CA ILE A 198 7.79 1.33 17.30
C ILE A 198 7.84 1.98 18.67
N ASN A 199 9.04 2.43 19.07
CA ASN A 199 9.26 3.08 20.38
C ASN A 199 9.08 4.61 20.33
N ASP A 200 9.26 5.21 19.14
CA ASP A 200 9.21 6.68 18.98
C ASP A 200 8.66 7.05 17.59
N TYR A 201 7.36 7.36 17.56
CA TYR A 201 6.67 7.71 16.31
C TYR A 201 7.12 9.06 15.72
N GLU A 202 7.51 10.03 16.57
CA GLU A 202 7.97 11.33 16.09
C GLU A 202 9.34 11.19 15.41
N LYS A 203 10.27 10.48 16.03
CA LYS A 203 11.55 10.19 15.37
C LYS A 203 11.40 9.34 14.12
N LEU A 204 10.43 8.42 14.10
CA LEU A 204 10.14 7.64 12.88
C LEU A 204 9.62 8.56 11.76
N ARG A 205 8.76 9.53 12.08
CA ARG A 205 8.34 10.57 11.14
C ARG A 205 9.53 11.36 10.59
N ASP A 206 10.47 11.74 11.45
CA ASP A 206 11.69 12.45 11.04
C ASP A 206 12.55 11.61 10.09
N LEU A 207 12.67 10.32 10.35
CA LEU A 207 13.37 9.39 9.46
C LEU A 207 12.68 9.27 8.09
N PHE A 208 11.35 9.16 8.07
CA PHE A 208 10.60 9.18 6.82
C PHE A 208 10.80 10.48 6.04
N GLY A 209 10.85 11.63 6.72
CA GLY A 209 11.18 12.92 6.11
C GLY A 209 12.59 12.98 5.52
N GLN A 210 13.57 12.39 6.19
CA GLN A 210 14.94 12.30 5.69
C GLN A 210 15.03 11.43 4.44
N LEU A 211 14.39 10.25 4.46
CA LEU A 211 14.36 9.35 3.30
C LEU A 211 13.60 9.96 2.13
N LEU A 212 12.47 10.62 2.39
CA LEU A 212 11.71 11.35 1.37
C LEU A 212 12.56 12.41 0.69
N LYS A 213 13.31 13.19 1.47
CA LYS A 213 14.24 14.21 0.94
C LYS A 213 15.29 13.58 0.03
N GLU A 214 15.89 12.46 0.43
CA GLU A 214 16.91 11.78 -0.37
C GLU A 214 16.32 11.17 -1.65
N ILE A 215 15.18 10.50 -1.59
CA ILE A 215 14.53 9.95 -2.80
C ILE A 215 14.10 11.08 -3.73
N GLN A 216 13.62 12.20 -3.21
CA GLN A 216 13.29 13.37 -4.03
C GLN A 216 14.54 13.97 -4.69
N ARG A 217 15.66 14.04 -3.98
CA ARG A 217 16.96 14.45 -4.57
C ARG A 217 17.36 13.52 -5.72
N ILE A 218 17.37 12.20 -5.46
CA ILE A 218 17.68 11.18 -6.47
C ILE A 218 16.82 11.35 -7.73
N LYS A 219 15.52 11.55 -7.54
CA LYS A 219 14.56 11.76 -8.64
C LYS A 219 14.86 13.06 -9.39
N SER A 220 15.03 14.18 -8.67
CA SER A 220 15.18 15.50 -9.27
C SER A 220 16.49 15.67 -10.01
N GLU A 221 17.55 15.00 -9.58
CA GLU A 221 18.89 15.05 -10.18
C GLU A 221 19.13 13.93 -11.21
N GLY A 222 18.27 12.90 -11.19
CA GLY A 222 18.46 11.72 -12.03
C GLY A 222 19.65 10.86 -11.60
N ASP A 223 19.94 10.81 -10.28
CA ASP A 223 21.08 10.10 -9.71
C ASP A 223 20.87 8.57 -9.70
N TYR A 224 21.24 7.94 -10.81
CA TYR A 224 21.06 6.50 -11.01
C TYR A 224 21.77 5.64 -9.96
N GLU A 225 23.03 5.98 -9.64
CA GLU A 225 23.83 5.16 -8.72
C GLU A 225 23.30 5.22 -7.30
N ALA A 226 22.90 6.39 -6.80
CA ALA A 226 22.27 6.50 -5.51
C ALA A 226 20.92 5.76 -5.46
N GLY A 227 20.09 5.88 -6.50
CA GLY A 227 18.82 5.19 -6.62
C GLY A 227 18.98 3.67 -6.64
N LYS A 228 19.90 3.17 -7.45
CA LYS A 228 20.26 1.75 -7.50
C LYS A 228 20.71 1.25 -6.13
N ASN A 229 21.67 1.92 -5.51
CA ASN A 229 22.21 1.50 -4.21
C ASN A 229 21.14 1.46 -3.13
N LEU A 230 20.23 2.45 -3.12
CA LEU A 230 19.14 2.49 -2.16
C LEU A 230 18.19 1.30 -2.33
N VAL A 231 17.76 1.02 -3.56
CA VAL A 231 16.82 -0.08 -3.84
C VAL A 231 17.48 -1.44 -3.61
N GLU A 232 18.70 -1.66 -4.10
CA GLU A 232 19.39 -2.95 -3.97
C GLU A 232 19.72 -3.28 -2.50
N ASN A 233 20.12 -2.27 -1.71
CA ASN A 233 20.48 -2.50 -0.31
C ASN A 233 19.26 -2.73 0.60
N TYR A 234 18.12 -2.10 0.31
CA TYR A 234 16.98 -2.11 1.25
C TYR A 234 15.70 -2.72 0.69
N GLY A 235 15.53 -2.79 -0.64
CA GLY A 235 14.24 -3.17 -1.24
C GLY A 235 14.18 -4.56 -1.86
N VAL A 236 15.33 -5.21 -2.14
CA VAL A 236 15.37 -6.43 -2.96
C VAL A 236 15.56 -7.68 -2.12
N LYS A 237 16.59 -7.71 -1.28
CA LYS A 237 16.98 -8.89 -0.52
C LYS A 237 16.09 -9.11 0.70
N VAL A 238 15.66 -10.35 0.89
CA VAL A 238 14.79 -10.76 1.99
C VAL A 238 15.60 -11.47 3.07
N ASP A 239 15.36 -11.11 4.34
CA ASP A 239 15.84 -11.89 5.49
C ASP A 239 15.17 -13.27 5.48
N GLN A 240 15.94 -14.32 5.17
CA GLN A 240 15.43 -15.67 4.98
C GLN A 240 14.90 -16.30 6.27
N GLU A 241 15.40 -15.91 7.43
CA GLU A 241 14.90 -16.39 8.73
C GLU A 241 13.52 -15.79 9.00
N ILE A 242 13.36 -14.48 8.79
CA ILE A 242 12.06 -13.81 8.91
C ILE A 242 11.08 -14.35 7.87
N HIS A 243 11.51 -14.53 6.62
CA HIS A 243 10.65 -15.05 5.55
C HIS A 243 10.10 -16.42 5.92
N LYS A 244 10.96 -17.34 6.32
CA LYS A 244 10.54 -18.66 6.77
C LYS A 244 9.57 -18.57 7.96
N GLU A 245 9.88 -17.75 8.97
CA GLU A 245 9.02 -17.54 10.12
C GLU A 245 7.63 -17.03 9.70
N VAL A 246 7.56 -16.06 8.77
CA VAL A 246 6.28 -15.51 8.25
C VAL A 246 5.47 -16.60 7.57
N LEU A 247 6.07 -17.40 6.69
CA LEU A 247 5.37 -18.49 6.00
C LEU A 247 4.84 -19.53 6.99
N ASP A 248 5.64 -19.92 7.98
CA ASP A 248 5.24 -20.87 9.01
C ASP A 248 4.07 -20.33 9.87
N ARG A 249 4.05 -19.03 10.18
CA ARG A 249 3.02 -18.37 10.98
C ARG A 249 1.72 -18.13 10.21
N VAL A 250 1.80 -17.84 8.92
CA VAL A 250 0.62 -17.60 8.06
C VAL A 250 -0.10 -18.90 7.70
N LYS A 251 0.63 -19.99 7.54
CA LYS A 251 0.06 -21.27 7.13
C LYS A 251 -1.14 -21.77 7.95
N PRO A 252 -1.09 -21.75 9.30
CA PRO A 252 -2.22 -22.20 10.13
C PRO A 252 -3.42 -21.23 10.10
N LEU A 253 -3.24 -19.99 9.67
CA LEU A 253 -4.33 -19.00 9.58
C LEU A 253 -5.32 -19.31 8.46
N ASN A 254 -4.93 -20.18 7.52
CA ASN A 254 -5.76 -20.60 6.37
C ASN A 254 -6.41 -19.42 5.63
N ILE A 255 -5.63 -18.36 5.42
CA ILE A 255 -6.10 -17.13 4.76
C ILE A 255 -6.34 -17.45 3.29
N GLN A 256 -7.54 -17.16 2.85
CA GLN A 256 -7.89 -17.31 1.44
C GLN A 256 -7.05 -16.37 0.58
N PRO A 257 -6.56 -16.82 -0.59
CA PRO A 257 -5.82 -15.95 -1.50
C PRO A 257 -6.65 -14.72 -1.85
N TYR A 258 -5.99 -13.57 -1.85
CA TYR A 258 -6.58 -12.32 -2.30
C TYR A 258 -6.85 -12.40 -3.81
N ARG A 259 -8.06 -12.80 -4.19
CA ARG A 259 -8.49 -12.98 -5.58
C ARG A 259 -9.94 -12.58 -5.73
N GLY A 260 -10.22 -11.77 -6.73
CA GLY A 260 -11.57 -11.41 -7.11
C GLY A 260 -11.71 -9.94 -7.47
N PHE A 261 -12.84 -9.59 -8.05
CA PHE A 261 -13.22 -8.23 -8.38
C PHE A 261 -14.43 -7.83 -7.54
N VAL A 262 -14.38 -6.63 -6.98
CA VAL A 262 -15.52 -6.02 -6.31
C VAL A 262 -15.97 -4.83 -7.13
N ASN A 263 -17.16 -4.91 -7.72
CA ASN A 263 -17.72 -3.85 -8.53
C ASN A 263 -19.09 -3.44 -7.99
N PRO A 264 -19.44 -2.16 -8.01
CA PRO A 264 -20.81 -1.74 -7.75
C PRO A 264 -21.72 -2.28 -8.85
N LYS A 265 -22.91 -2.75 -8.46
CA LYS A 265 -23.93 -3.21 -9.40
C LYS A 265 -24.74 -2.00 -9.84
N ILE A 266 -24.76 -1.75 -11.14
CA ILE A 266 -25.57 -0.69 -11.74
C ILE A 266 -26.92 -1.32 -12.15
N VAL A 267 -27.98 -0.91 -11.46
CA VAL A 267 -29.34 -1.42 -11.68
C VAL A 267 -30.15 -0.33 -12.36
N PRO A 268 -30.66 -0.56 -13.58
CA PRO A 268 -31.53 0.41 -14.25
C PRO A 268 -32.87 0.51 -13.54
N LEU A 269 -33.35 1.72 -13.37
CA LEU A 269 -34.73 2.01 -12.94
C LEU A 269 -35.56 2.31 -14.18
N THR A 270 -36.70 1.63 -14.33
CA THR A 270 -37.56 1.76 -15.48
C THR A 270 -38.92 2.32 -15.09
N ASN A 271 -39.55 3.06 -16.01
CA ASN A 271 -40.95 3.46 -15.92
C ASN A 271 -41.87 2.27 -16.27
N ASP A 272 -43.19 2.49 -16.23
CA ASP A 272 -44.21 1.49 -16.55
C ASP A 272 -44.15 1.05 -18.03
N GLU A 273 -43.57 1.85 -18.91
CA GLU A 273 -43.38 1.58 -20.33
C GLU A 273 -42.08 0.80 -20.62
N GLY A 274 -41.26 0.52 -19.58
CA GLY A 274 -40.00 -0.22 -19.69
C GLY A 274 -38.79 0.63 -20.13
N GLU A 275 -38.94 1.95 -20.19
CA GLU A 275 -37.84 2.87 -20.51
C GLU A 275 -36.99 3.15 -19.30
N ILE A 276 -35.66 3.17 -19.45
CA ILE A 276 -34.72 3.48 -18.36
C ILE A 276 -34.79 4.95 -18.03
N THR A 277 -35.22 5.29 -16.84
CA THR A 277 -35.35 6.67 -16.34
C THR A 277 -34.21 7.10 -15.45
N ASP A 278 -33.54 6.14 -14.77
CA ASP A 278 -32.43 6.41 -13.86
C ASP A 278 -31.65 5.12 -13.58
N PHE A 279 -30.57 5.21 -12.80
CA PHE A 279 -29.76 4.08 -12.33
C PHE A 279 -29.56 4.13 -10.83
N LYS A 280 -29.72 2.99 -10.18
CA LYS A 280 -29.37 2.78 -8.79
C LYS A 280 -28.03 2.03 -8.70
N ILE A 281 -27.17 2.47 -7.78
CA ILE A 281 -25.94 1.77 -7.47
C ILE A 281 -26.19 0.91 -6.22
N GLU A 282 -25.96 -0.39 -6.35
CA GLU A 282 -26.04 -1.36 -5.26
C GLU A 282 -24.64 -1.93 -4.97
N TYR A 283 -24.33 -2.07 -3.68
CA TYR A 283 -23.09 -2.68 -3.21
C TYR A 283 -23.44 -4.04 -2.62
N GLN A 284 -22.75 -5.06 -3.08
CA GLN A 284 -22.79 -6.41 -2.52
C GLN A 284 -21.57 -6.61 -1.63
N ASN A 285 -21.66 -7.51 -0.66
CA ASN A 285 -20.47 -7.95 0.05
C ASN A 285 -19.60 -8.83 -0.87
N PHE A 286 -18.34 -9.05 -0.47
CA PHE A 286 -17.38 -9.78 -1.28
C PHE A 286 -17.85 -11.20 -1.63
N ASP A 287 -18.32 -11.95 -0.65
CA ASP A 287 -18.71 -13.35 -0.81
C ASP A 287 -19.92 -13.49 -1.75
N GLU A 288 -20.93 -12.64 -1.57
CA GLU A 288 -22.12 -12.62 -2.45
C GLU A 288 -21.76 -12.32 -3.90
N GLN A 289 -20.86 -11.37 -4.12
CA GLN A 289 -20.44 -11.00 -5.47
C GLN A 289 -19.60 -12.10 -6.12
N MET A 290 -18.69 -12.74 -5.38
CA MET A 290 -17.91 -13.86 -5.89
C MET A 290 -18.80 -15.07 -6.22
N LEU A 291 -19.80 -15.36 -5.41
CA LEU A 291 -20.80 -16.42 -5.69
C LEU A 291 -21.67 -16.08 -6.92
N GLU A 292 -22.04 -14.81 -7.08
CA GLU A 292 -22.76 -14.35 -8.29
C GLU A 292 -21.90 -14.56 -9.54
N TYR A 293 -20.64 -14.17 -9.51
CA TYR A 293 -19.72 -14.37 -10.63
C TYR A 293 -19.49 -15.86 -10.94
N ALA A 294 -19.28 -16.68 -9.92
CA ALA A 294 -19.14 -18.11 -10.10
C ALA A 294 -20.36 -18.72 -10.81
N LYS A 295 -21.58 -18.36 -10.41
CA LYS A 295 -22.82 -18.83 -11.05
C LYS A 295 -22.96 -18.29 -12.46
N ARG A 296 -22.65 -17.01 -12.67
CA ARG A 296 -22.82 -16.33 -13.96
C ARG A 296 -21.85 -16.81 -15.02
N PHE A 297 -20.62 -17.14 -14.63
CA PHE A 297 -19.52 -17.49 -15.52
C PHE A 297 -19.09 -18.96 -15.44
N ALA A 298 -19.83 -19.82 -14.74
CA ALA A 298 -19.54 -21.25 -14.60
C ALA A 298 -19.45 -22.04 -15.92
N PHE A 299 -19.89 -21.46 -17.02
CA PHE A 299 -19.80 -22.07 -18.36
C PHE A 299 -18.49 -21.78 -19.08
N LEU A 300 -17.65 -20.87 -18.54
CA LEU A 300 -16.36 -20.57 -19.15
C LEU A 300 -15.35 -21.69 -18.88
N PRO A 301 -14.40 -21.94 -19.79
CA PRO A 301 -13.33 -22.90 -19.56
C PRO A 301 -12.50 -22.53 -18.33
N GLU A 302 -12.05 -23.54 -17.57
CA GLU A 302 -11.23 -23.36 -16.37
C GLU A 302 -9.72 -23.27 -16.69
N TYR A 303 -9.33 -23.30 -17.95
CA TYR A 303 -7.93 -23.27 -18.40
C TYR A 303 -7.74 -22.28 -19.53
N ASN A 304 -6.59 -21.62 -19.49
CA ASN A 304 -6.10 -20.72 -20.54
C ASN A 304 -5.30 -21.51 -21.59
#